data_f678482fc8b205a2d2da0da9d1de784a
#
_entry.id   f678482fc8b205a2d2da0da9d1de784a
#
_cell.length_a   1.000
_cell.length_b   1.000
_cell.length_c   1.000
_cell.angle_alpha   90.00
_cell.angle_beta   90.00
_cell.angle_gamma   90.00
#
_symmetry.space_group_name_H-M   'P 1'
#
loop_
_entity.id
_entity.type
_entity.pdbx_description
1 polymer ?
#
loop_
_entity_poly.entity_id
_entity_poly.type
_entity_poly.pdbx_seq_one_letter_code
_entity_poly.pdbx_strand_id
1 'polypeptide(L)'
;MIENNSMLVVYLNSIVNSVFKILPLYEEDNYGIKTYLESLLLELYNLVTVIQIEHRYEYISLLATLEAVKSEIFKEESKKPVVKREIFKCINIIKNMVGRLEEGE
;
A
#
# COMPACT_ATOMS: atom_id res chain seq x y z
N MET A 1 -3.16 0.65 -19.92
CA MET A 1 -4.06 0.00 -18.95
C MET A 1 -3.52 -1.37 -18.57
N ILE A 2 -3.63 -1.73 -17.30
CA ILE A 2 -3.26 -3.07 -16.85
C ILE A 2 -4.46 -3.99 -17.11
N GLU A 3 -4.37 -4.76 -18.19
CA GLU A 3 -5.48 -5.64 -18.60
C GLU A 3 -5.23 -7.09 -18.21
N ASN A 4 -3.97 -7.43 -17.95
CA ASN A 4 -3.57 -8.80 -17.63
C ASN A 4 -3.54 -8.98 -16.12
N ASN A 5 -4.38 -9.87 -15.59
CA ASN A 5 -4.43 -10.16 -14.16
C ASN A 5 -3.09 -10.62 -13.61
N SER A 6 -2.34 -11.39 -14.40
CA SER A 6 -1.02 -11.86 -13.97
C SER A 6 -0.05 -10.71 -13.74
N MET A 7 -0.07 -9.69 -14.62
CA MET A 7 0.77 -8.51 -14.46
C MET A 7 0.37 -7.71 -13.23
N LEU A 8 -0.92 -7.57 -13.00
CA LEU A 8 -1.42 -6.85 -11.83
C LEU A 8 -1.06 -7.58 -10.55
N VAL A 9 -1.15 -8.90 -10.53
CA VAL A 9 -0.75 -9.73 -9.38
C VAL A 9 0.73 -9.53 -9.07
N VAL A 10 1.60 -9.58 -10.09
CA VAL A 10 3.03 -9.34 -9.90
C VAL A 10 3.28 -7.95 -9.33
N TYR A 11 2.60 -6.94 -9.87
CA TYR A 11 2.74 -5.57 -9.39
C TYR A 11 2.30 -5.45 -7.93
N LEU A 12 1.12 -5.97 -7.60
CA LEU A 12 0.58 -5.89 -6.24
C LEU A 12 1.50 -6.61 -5.24
N ASN A 13 2.06 -7.75 -5.62
CA ASN A 13 3.01 -8.46 -4.76
C ASN A 13 4.28 -7.64 -4.53
N SER A 14 4.72 -6.86 -5.52
CA SER A 14 5.86 -5.97 -5.33
C SER A 14 5.52 -4.84 -4.35
N ILE A 15 4.27 -4.37 -4.36
CA ILE A 15 3.81 -3.33 -3.43
C ILE A 15 3.78 -3.87 -1.99
N VAL A 16 3.46 -5.14 -1.79
CA VAL A 16 3.54 -5.76 -0.45
C VAL A 16 4.93 -5.55 0.14
N ASN A 17 5.97 -5.83 -0.65
CA ASN A 17 7.35 -5.64 -0.20
C ASN A 17 7.66 -4.18 0.12
N SER A 18 7.15 -3.27 -0.71
CA SER A 18 7.35 -1.83 -0.49
C SER A 18 6.67 -1.36 0.79
N VAL A 19 5.49 -1.89 1.07
CA VAL A 19 4.75 -1.53 2.30
C VAL A 19 5.47 -2.09 3.53
N PHE A 20 5.98 -3.32 3.46
CA PHE A 20 6.75 -3.90 4.57
C PHE A 20 7.98 -3.07 4.93
N LYS A 21 8.63 -2.46 3.94
CA LYS A 21 9.83 -1.65 4.18
C LYS A 21 9.57 -0.39 4.99
N ILE A 22 8.31 0.04 5.07
CA ILE A 22 7.95 1.21 5.88
C ILE A 22 8.29 0.97 7.36
N LEU A 23 8.04 -0.25 7.83
CA LEU A 23 8.19 -0.55 9.26
C LEU A 23 9.64 -0.39 9.75
N PRO A 24 10.66 -1.01 9.13
CA PRO A 24 12.04 -0.78 9.59
C PRO A 24 12.47 0.67 9.44
N LEU A 25 12.05 1.36 8.38
CA LEU A 25 12.37 2.79 8.24
C LEU A 25 11.81 3.60 9.41
N TYR A 26 10.58 3.29 9.80
CA TYR A 26 9.95 3.95 10.93
C TYR A 26 10.66 3.60 12.25
N GLU A 27 10.97 2.32 12.46
CA GLU A 27 11.58 1.87 13.70
C GLU A 27 13.01 2.41 13.87
N GLU A 28 13.70 2.68 12.77
CA GLU A 28 15.06 3.22 12.78
C GLU A 28 15.10 4.75 12.82
N ASP A 29 13.94 5.40 12.87
CA ASP A 29 13.82 6.85 12.78
C ASP A 29 14.52 7.41 11.55
N ASN A 30 14.41 6.71 10.43
CA ASN A 30 15.06 7.09 9.20
C ASN A 30 14.41 8.35 8.63
N TYR A 31 15.17 9.43 8.48
CA TYR A 31 14.63 10.70 7.99
C TYR A 31 14.21 10.63 6.51
N GLY A 32 14.61 9.60 5.78
CA GLY A 32 14.18 9.36 4.40
C GLY A 32 12.78 8.78 4.29
N ILE A 33 12.14 8.43 5.41
CA ILE A 33 10.83 7.78 5.39
C ILE A 33 9.74 8.64 4.73
N LYS A 34 9.79 9.96 4.92
CA LYS A 34 8.80 10.87 4.32
C LYS A 34 8.86 10.78 2.80
N THR A 35 10.05 10.90 2.24
CA THR A 35 10.26 10.81 0.79
C THR A 35 9.82 9.44 0.28
N TYR A 36 10.16 8.39 1.00
CA TYR A 36 9.78 7.03 0.64
C TYR A 36 8.27 6.88 0.56
N LEU A 37 7.54 7.33 1.59
CA LEU A 37 6.08 7.25 1.63
C LEU A 37 5.43 8.09 0.56
N GLU A 38 5.91 9.32 0.36
CA GLU A 38 5.36 10.21 -0.66
C GLU A 38 5.56 9.64 -2.06
N SER A 39 6.72 9.04 -2.33
CA SER A 39 7.00 8.40 -3.62
C SER A 39 6.11 7.19 -3.85
N LEU A 40 5.93 6.37 -2.83
CA LEU A 40 5.07 5.19 -2.93
C LEU A 40 3.62 5.59 -3.18
N LEU A 41 3.12 6.57 -2.43
CA LEU A 41 1.75 7.07 -2.60
C LEU A 41 1.56 7.68 -3.99
N LEU A 42 2.53 8.46 -4.47
CA LEU A 42 2.44 9.05 -5.80
C LEU A 42 2.36 7.98 -6.87
N GLU A 43 3.19 6.96 -6.78
CA GLU A 43 3.16 5.83 -7.71
C GLU A 43 1.78 5.18 -7.74
N LEU A 44 1.21 4.91 -6.56
CA LEU A 44 -0.09 4.24 -6.46
C LEU A 44 -1.22 5.13 -6.96
N TYR A 45 -1.19 6.44 -6.65
CA TYR A 45 -2.20 7.38 -7.14
C TYR A 45 -2.19 7.46 -8.66
N ASN A 46 -1.00 7.46 -9.26
CA ASN A 46 -0.87 7.55 -10.72
C ASN A 46 -1.47 6.34 -11.44
N LEU A 47 -1.63 5.22 -10.75
CA LEU A 47 -2.16 3.99 -11.35
C LEU A 47 -3.66 3.79 -11.11
N VAL A 48 -4.30 4.66 -10.32
CA VAL A 48 -5.71 4.45 -9.95
C VAL A 48 -6.62 4.38 -11.17
N THR A 49 -6.35 5.18 -12.20
CA THR A 49 -7.20 5.22 -13.40
C THR A 49 -6.97 4.03 -14.34
N VAL A 50 -5.86 3.31 -14.19
CA VAL A 50 -5.59 2.14 -15.02
C VAL A 50 -5.98 0.83 -14.35
N ILE A 51 -6.39 0.88 -13.08
CA ILE A 51 -6.94 -0.27 -12.38
C ILE A 51 -8.37 -0.49 -12.86
N GLN A 52 -8.73 -1.73 -13.18
CA GLN A 52 -10.08 -2.06 -13.62
C GLN A 52 -11.10 -1.66 -12.56
N ILE A 53 -12.27 -1.21 -13.03
CA ILE A 53 -13.27 -0.61 -12.15
C ILE A 53 -13.74 -1.57 -11.04
N GLU A 54 -13.80 -2.86 -11.31
CA GLU A 54 -14.22 -3.86 -10.31
C GLU A 54 -13.24 -4.02 -9.16
N HIS A 55 -11.98 -3.57 -9.34
CA HIS A 55 -10.94 -3.63 -8.30
C HIS A 55 -10.60 -2.25 -7.74
N ARG A 56 -11.17 -1.21 -8.31
CA ARG A 56 -10.81 0.18 -7.97
C ARG A 56 -11.17 0.54 -6.54
N TYR A 57 -12.30 0.04 -6.05
CA TYR A 57 -12.74 0.33 -4.69
C TYR A 57 -11.70 -0.15 -3.67
N GLU A 58 -11.23 -1.37 -3.83
CA GLU A 58 -10.21 -1.92 -2.93
C GLU A 58 -8.88 -1.19 -3.06
N TYR A 59 -8.53 -0.82 -4.29
CA TYR A 59 -7.31 -0.06 -4.54
C TYR A 59 -7.35 1.29 -3.84
N ILE A 60 -8.49 1.98 -3.90
CA ILE A 60 -8.70 3.25 -3.20
C ILE A 60 -8.62 3.05 -1.69
N SER A 61 -9.17 1.94 -1.19
CA SER A 61 -9.07 1.59 0.23
C SER A 61 -7.61 1.42 0.66
N LEU A 62 -6.79 0.80 -0.20
CA LEU A 62 -5.35 0.68 0.03
C LEU A 62 -4.69 2.05 0.14
N LEU A 63 -5.02 2.95 -0.78
CA LEU A 63 -4.48 4.32 -0.76
C LEU A 63 -4.86 5.04 0.53
N ALA A 64 -6.12 4.94 0.94
CA ALA A 64 -6.60 5.57 2.17
C ALA A 64 -5.88 5.03 3.41
N THR A 65 -5.61 3.71 3.42
CA THR A 65 -4.92 3.08 4.54
C THR A 65 -3.45 3.50 4.58
N LEU A 66 -2.79 3.64 3.42
CA LEU A 66 -1.42 4.15 3.36
C LEU A 66 -1.34 5.61 3.82
N GLU A 67 -2.34 6.42 3.48
CA GLU A 67 -2.41 7.80 3.99
C GLU A 67 -2.54 7.79 5.51
N ALA A 68 -3.30 6.85 6.07
CA ALA A 68 -3.42 6.71 7.52
C ALA A 68 -2.08 6.34 8.16
N VAL A 69 -1.30 5.46 7.52
CA VAL A 69 0.06 5.12 7.98
C VAL A 69 0.92 6.38 8.02
N LYS A 70 0.93 7.14 6.94
CA LYS A 70 1.72 8.38 6.86
C LYS A 70 1.31 9.37 7.93
N SER A 71 -0.01 9.57 8.09
CA SER A 71 -0.54 10.49 9.09
C SER A 71 -0.12 10.10 10.51
N GLU A 72 -0.17 8.81 10.83
CA GLU A 72 0.22 8.34 12.16
C GLU A 72 1.72 8.53 12.40
N ILE A 73 2.56 8.22 11.41
CA ILE A 73 4.01 8.33 11.53
C ILE A 73 4.45 9.76 11.84
N PHE A 74 3.76 10.75 11.24
CA PHE A 74 4.15 12.16 11.38
C PHE A 74 3.40 12.91 12.48
N LYS A 75 2.64 12.21 13.32
CA LYS A 75 2.10 12.81 14.54
C LYS A 75 3.23 13.05 15.54
N GLU A 76 3.06 14.08 16.39
CA GLU A 76 4.03 14.35 17.45
C GLU A 76 4.20 13.13 18.37
N GLU A 77 3.10 12.46 18.68
CA GLU A 77 3.12 11.25 19.52
C GLU A 77 2.68 10.05 18.70
N SER A 78 3.52 9.69 17.73
CA SER A 78 3.28 8.52 16.90
C SER A 78 3.28 7.24 17.74
N LYS A 79 2.29 6.39 17.51
CA LYS A 79 2.14 5.14 18.26
C LYS A 79 2.50 3.96 17.38
N LYS A 80 3.58 3.28 17.75
CA LYS A 80 4.08 2.12 17.00
C LYS A 80 3.01 1.04 16.77
N PRO A 81 2.19 0.65 17.77
CA PRO A 81 1.16 -0.36 17.53
C PRO A 81 0.14 0.08 16.47
N VAL A 82 -0.19 1.37 16.39
CA VAL A 82 -1.10 1.89 15.38
C VAL A 82 -0.47 1.82 14.00
N VAL A 83 0.80 2.23 13.88
CA VAL A 83 1.54 2.15 12.61
C VAL A 83 1.59 0.71 12.12
N LYS A 84 1.95 -0.23 12.98
CA LYS A 84 2.02 -1.65 12.62
C LYS A 84 0.67 -2.18 12.16
N ARG A 85 -0.41 -1.85 12.89
CA ARG A 85 -1.74 -2.30 12.54
C ARG A 85 -2.15 -1.82 11.15
N GLU A 86 -1.89 -0.54 10.85
CA GLU A 86 -2.27 0.03 9.56
C GLU A 86 -1.41 -0.52 8.42
N ILE A 87 -0.14 -0.80 8.67
CA ILE A 87 0.73 -1.45 7.70
C ILE A 87 0.20 -2.84 7.36
N PHE A 88 -0.13 -3.65 8.37
CA PHE A 88 -0.66 -4.99 8.13
C PHE A 88 -2.04 -4.94 7.47
N LYS A 89 -2.83 -3.92 7.76
CA LYS A 89 -4.11 -3.71 7.07
C LYS A 89 -3.89 -3.47 5.57
N CYS A 90 -2.89 -2.66 5.20
CA CYS A 90 -2.52 -2.46 3.79
C CYS A 90 -2.16 -3.79 3.14
N ILE A 91 -1.33 -4.57 3.80
CA ILE A 91 -0.87 -5.85 3.27
C ILE A 91 -2.05 -6.81 3.07
N ASN A 92 -2.98 -6.84 4.01
CA ASN A 92 -4.16 -7.70 3.91
C ASN A 92 -5.06 -7.28 2.75
N ILE A 93 -5.23 -5.96 2.54
CA ILE A 93 -6.01 -5.46 1.40
C ILE A 93 -5.38 -5.95 0.09
N ILE A 94 -4.06 -5.83 -0.03
CA ILE A 94 -3.34 -6.26 -1.24
C ILE A 94 -3.50 -7.78 -1.44
N LYS A 95 -3.31 -8.57 -0.38
CA LYS A 95 -3.42 -10.03 -0.48
C LYS A 95 -4.83 -10.46 -0.85
N ASN A 96 -5.85 -9.77 -0.35
CA ASN A 96 -7.23 -10.05 -0.72
C ASN A 96 -7.49 -9.74 -2.19
N MET A 97 -6.93 -8.62 -2.69
CA MET A 97 -7.02 -8.29 -4.12
C MET A 97 -6.35 -9.36 -4.98
N VAL A 98 -5.14 -9.78 -4.59
CA VAL A 98 -4.40 -10.81 -5.31
C VAL A 98 -5.19 -12.11 -5.34
N GLY A 99 -5.76 -12.52 -4.19
CA GLY A 99 -6.55 -13.74 -4.11
C GLY A 99 -7.74 -13.72 -5.06
N ARG A 100 -8.43 -12.59 -5.14
CA ARG A 100 -9.57 -12.46 -6.05
C ARG A 100 -9.16 -12.46 -7.52
N LEU A 101 -8.04 -11.81 -7.83
CA LEU A 101 -7.53 -11.80 -9.20
C LEU A 101 -7.14 -13.21 -9.65
N GLU A 102 -6.54 -13.97 -8.76
CA GLU A 102 -6.15 -15.35 -9.07
C GLU A 102 -7.36 -16.26 -9.23
N GLU A 103 -8.40 -16.06 -8.43
CA GLU A 103 -9.65 -16.83 -8.56
C GLU A 103 -10.40 -16.50 -9.84
N GLY A 104 -10.28 -15.27 -10.32
CA GLY A 104 -10.98 -14.82 -11.52
C GLY A 104 -10.37 -15.34 -12.81
N GLU A 105 -9.23 -16.00 -12.74
CA GLU A 105 -8.60 -16.62 -13.90
C GLU A 105 -9.11 -18.05 -14.09
#